data_13748b8f8d0a4f8a540fdb33dd0f05ce
#
_entry.id   13748b8f8d0a4f8a540fdb33dd0f05ce
#
_cell.length_a   1.000
_cell.length_b   1.000
_cell.length_c   1.000
_cell.angle_alpha   90.00
_cell.angle_beta   90.00
_cell.angle_gamma   90.00
#
_symmetry.space_group_name_H-M   'P 1'
#
loop_
_entity.id
_entity.type
_entity.pdbx_description
1 polymer ?
#
loop_
_entity_poly.entity_id
_entity_poly.type
_entity_poly.pdbx_seq_one_letter_code
_entity_poly.pdbx_strand_id
1 'polypeptide(L)'
;MRLTNLLFTTLLLFVSVFARSQKSNEFTVLQWNVWQEGTMVPGGYDAIVNEIVRLKPDFVTFSEVRNYNKTNFTARVCASLKEKGLSYYSFYSYDTGLLSKHPITDSLTVFPEKDDHGSIYRLTSSVNGHKVAVYTSHLDYLDCAYYNARGYDGSTWKEIPLPASVEEILKVNVASQRDDAIRLFITQAEKDLAAGYKVIIGGDFNEPSHCDWIEKNKDMYDHNGFVVPWTVT
;
A
#
# COMPACT_ATOMS: atom_id res chain seq x y z
N MET A 1 -15.75 -57.38 -27.78
CA MET A 1 -15.49 -55.95 -28.12
C MET A 1 -16.35 -54.92 -27.39
N ARG A 2 -17.36 -55.25 -26.60
CA ARG A 2 -18.21 -54.25 -25.91
C ARG A 2 -17.86 -53.99 -24.43
N LEU A 3 -17.10 -54.87 -23.78
CA LEU A 3 -16.71 -54.69 -22.32
C LEU A 3 -15.46 -53.75 -22.16
N THR A 4 -14.55 -53.80 -23.12
CA THR A 4 -13.33 -52.94 -23.06
C THR A 4 -13.61 -51.46 -23.26
N ASN A 5 -14.64 -51.11 -24.05
CA ASN A 5 -15.02 -49.70 -24.28
C ASN A 5 -15.75 -49.11 -23.06
N LEU A 6 -16.46 -49.94 -22.26
CA LEU A 6 -17.14 -49.45 -21.04
C LEU A 6 -16.18 -49.13 -19.92
N LEU A 7 -15.09 -49.93 -19.79
CA LEU A 7 -14.04 -49.68 -18.78
C LEU A 7 -13.22 -48.44 -19.09
N PHE A 8 -12.98 -48.13 -20.38
CA PHE A 8 -12.23 -46.94 -20.78
C PHE A 8 -13.03 -45.65 -20.58
N THR A 9 -14.35 -45.67 -20.80
CA THR A 9 -15.24 -44.53 -20.59
C THR A 9 -15.42 -44.21 -19.12
N THR A 10 -15.49 -45.24 -18.26
CA THR A 10 -15.61 -45.08 -16.79
C THR A 10 -14.30 -44.53 -16.18
N LEU A 11 -13.13 -44.91 -16.73
CA LEU A 11 -11.84 -44.42 -16.25
C LEU A 11 -11.63 -42.92 -16.62
N LEU A 12 -12.10 -42.52 -17.80
CA LEU A 12 -12.07 -41.09 -18.23
C LEU A 12 -13.01 -40.21 -17.41
N LEU A 13 -14.15 -40.70 -16.96
CA LEU A 13 -15.08 -39.98 -16.08
C LEU A 13 -14.54 -39.85 -14.65
N PHE A 14 -13.75 -40.79 -14.15
CA PHE A 14 -13.11 -40.67 -12.83
C PHE A 14 -11.90 -39.73 -12.82
N VAL A 15 -11.17 -39.55 -13.91
CA VAL A 15 -10.05 -38.63 -13.99
C VAL A 15 -10.52 -37.18 -14.08
N SER A 16 -11.70 -36.93 -14.65
CA SER A 16 -12.25 -35.58 -14.72
C SER A 16 -12.80 -35.01 -13.39
N VAL A 17 -13.02 -35.86 -12.37
CA VAL A 17 -13.53 -35.40 -11.07
C VAL A 17 -12.39 -34.94 -10.14
N PHE A 18 -11.12 -35.22 -10.45
CA PHE A 18 -9.95 -34.84 -9.64
C PHE A 18 -9.17 -33.63 -10.17
N ALA A 19 -9.60 -32.98 -11.23
CA ALA A 19 -9.10 -31.65 -11.57
C ALA A 19 -9.68 -30.64 -10.57
N ARG A 20 -9.32 -30.78 -9.27
CA ARG A 20 -9.46 -29.67 -8.33
C ARG A 20 -8.63 -28.54 -8.91
N SER A 21 -9.30 -27.48 -9.36
CA SER A 21 -8.65 -26.20 -9.57
C SER A 21 -7.76 -25.93 -8.35
N GLN A 22 -6.45 -26.04 -8.55
CA GLN A 22 -5.50 -25.66 -7.53
C GLN A 22 -5.77 -24.19 -7.29
N LYS A 23 -6.36 -23.85 -6.14
CA LYS A 23 -6.62 -22.45 -5.79
C LYS A 23 -5.27 -21.74 -5.92
N SER A 24 -5.20 -20.76 -6.77
CA SER A 24 -4.02 -19.90 -6.88
C SER A 24 -3.64 -19.41 -5.50
N ASN A 25 -2.37 -19.56 -5.13
CA ASN A 25 -1.82 -19.00 -3.90
C ASN A 25 -1.48 -17.51 -4.06
N GLU A 26 -1.89 -16.93 -5.17
CA GLU A 26 -1.68 -15.55 -5.53
C GLU A 26 -2.86 -14.69 -5.04
N PHE A 27 -2.55 -13.49 -4.65
CA PHE A 27 -3.50 -12.41 -4.44
C PHE A 27 -2.89 -11.10 -4.91
N THR A 28 -3.75 -10.16 -5.26
CA THR A 28 -3.36 -8.89 -5.86
C THR A 28 -3.59 -7.75 -4.90
N VAL A 29 -2.62 -6.82 -4.85
CA VAL A 29 -2.72 -5.58 -4.07
C VAL A 29 -2.59 -4.41 -5.02
N LEU A 30 -3.52 -3.46 -4.93
CA LEU A 30 -3.43 -2.16 -5.58
C LEU A 30 -3.01 -1.12 -4.53
N GLN A 31 -1.85 -0.52 -4.71
CA GLN A 31 -1.42 0.64 -3.92
C GLN A 31 -1.63 1.91 -4.73
N TRP A 32 -2.21 2.96 -4.12
CA TRP A 32 -2.51 4.19 -4.82
C TRP A 32 -2.57 5.40 -3.89
N ASN A 33 -1.73 6.41 -4.12
CA ASN A 33 -1.98 7.75 -3.59
C ASN A 33 -3.09 8.38 -4.43
N VAL A 34 -4.24 8.66 -3.83
CA VAL A 34 -5.45 9.12 -4.52
C VAL A 34 -5.59 10.64 -4.56
N TRP A 35 -4.52 11.32 -4.24
CA TRP A 35 -4.44 12.79 -4.26
C TRP A 35 -5.71 13.46 -3.75
N GLN A 36 -5.86 13.39 -2.41
CA GLN A 36 -7.00 13.95 -1.69
C GLN A 36 -8.35 13.39 -2.18
N GLU A 37 -8.46 12.05 -2.19
CA GLU A 37 -9.68 11.34 -2.62
C GLU A 37 -10.07 11.58 -4.09
N GLY A 38 -9.14 11.94 -4.94
CA GLY A 38 -9.39 12.27 -6.34
C GLY A 38 -10.01 13.66 -6.54
N THR A 39 -10.12 14.49 -5.49
CA THR A 39 -10.74 15.82 -5.59
C THR A 39 -9.91 16.81 -6.41
N MET A 40 -8.61 16.55 -6.54
CA MET A 40 -7.69 17.40 -7.29
C MET A 40 -7.80 17.24 -8.81
N VAL A 41 -8.58 16.27 -9.28
CA VAL A 41 -8.76 15.97 -10.71
C VAL A 41 -10.25 15.89 -11.03
N PRO A 42 -10.75 16.56 -12.09
CA PRO A 42 -12.14 16.39 -12.52
C PRO A 42 -12.48 14.92 -12.79
N GLY A 43 -13.52 14.38 -12.13
CA GLY A 43 -13.92 12.98 -12.25
C GLY A 43 -13.00 11.99 -11.55
N GLY A 44 -12.07 12.46 -10.69
CA GLY A 44 -11.06 11.62 -10.04
C GLY A 44 -11.66 10.51 -9.17
N TYR A 45 -12.72 10.81 -8.41
CA TYR A 45 -13.42 9.78 -7.62
C TYR A 45 -13.96 8.64 -8.49
N ASP A 46 -14.63 8.97 -9.59
CA ASP A 46 -15.18 7.97 -10.51
C ASP A 46 -14.07 7.17 -11.20
N ALA A 47 -12.94 7.81 -11.50
CA ALA A 47 -11.77 7.14 -12.05
C ALA A 47 -11.19 6.12 -11.06
N ILE A 48 -11.11 6.46 -9.76
CA ILE A 48 -10.66 5.54 -8.70
C ILE A 48 -11.59 4.31 -8.67
N VAL A 49 -12.89 4.51 -8.60
CA VAL A 49 -13.87 3.41 -8.55
C VAL A 49 -13.77 2.55 -9.81
N ASN A 50 -13.71 3.16 -10.99
CA ASN A 50 -13.64 2.44 -12.27
C ASN A 50 -12.36 1.61 -12.41
N GLU A 51 -11.24 2.10 -11.91
CA GLU A 51 -9.98 1.37 -11.94
C GLU A 51 -10.01 0.14 -11.02
N ILE A 52 -10.60 0.25 -9.83
CA ILE A 52 -10.81 -0.90 -8.96
C ILE A 52 -11.74 -1.93 -9.62
N VAL A 53 -12.79 -1.49 -10.32
CA VAL A 53 -13.69 -2.38 -11.10
C VAL A 53 -12.92 -3.10 -12.20
N ARG A 54 -12.00 -2.41 -12.87
CA ARG A 54 -11.18 -2.98 -13.96
C ARG A 54 -10.19 -4.02 -13.45
N LEU A 55 -9.48 -3.69 -12.35
CA LEU A 55 -8.40 -4.52 -11.80
C LEU A 55 -8.90 -5.63 -10.89
N LYS A 56 -9.99 -5.39 -10.15
CA LYS A 56 -10.57 -6.31 -9.16
C LYS A 56 -9.56 -6.84 -8.15
N PRO A 57 -8.71 -5.99 -7.55
CA PRO A 57 -7.67 -6.43 -6.64
C PRO A 57 -8.26 -7.11 -5.41
N ASP A 58 -7.49 -7.97 -4.74
CA ASP A 58 -7.90 -8.59 -3.47
C ASP A 58 -7.85 -7.57 -2.34
N PHE A 59 -6.85 -6.68 -2.36
CA PHE A 59 -6.69 -5.59 -1.40
C PHE A 59 -6.37 -4.27 -2.11
N VAL A 60 -6.80 -3.17 -1.51
CA VAL A 60 -6.42 -1.82 -1.94
C VAL A 60 -5.87 -1.05 -0.74
N THR A 61 -4.72 -0.42 -0.92
CA THR A 61 -4.13 0.52 0.03
C THR A 61 -4.15 1.91 -0.58
N PHE A 62 -4.70 2.87 0.15
CA PHE A 62 -4.79 4.26 -0.28
C PHE A 62 -3.93 5.16 0.61
N SER A 63 -3.31 6.15 0.01
CA SER A 63 -2.76 7.33 0.68
C SER A 63 -3.59 8.56 0.31
N GLU A 64 -3.62 9.58 1.17
CA GLU A 64 -4.38 10.83 1.05
C GLU A 64 -5.91 10.66 1.11
N VAL A 65 -6.37 9.87 2.08
CA VAL A 65 -7.78 9.75 2.44
C VAL A 65 -8.12 10.77 3.52
N ARG A 66 -8.83 11.83 3.16
CA ARG A 66 -9.08 12.99 4.02
C ARG A 66 -10.47 13.00 4.67
N ASN A 67 -11.36 12.10 4.25
CA ASN A 67 -12.75 12.01 4.72
C ASN A 67 -13.49 13.37 4.66
N TYR A 68 -13.36 14.08 3.55
CA TYR A 68 -13.93 15.40 3.34
C TYR A 68 -15.42 15.44 3.66
N ASN A 69 -15.89 16.58 4.16
CA ASN A 69 -17.28 16.81 4.56
C ASN A 69 -17.80 15.82 5.62
N LYS A 70 -16.91 15.31 6.50
CA LYS A 70 -17.25 14.31 7.53
C LYS A 70 -17.80 13.01 6.95
N THR A 71 -17.36 12.64 5.74
CA THR A 71 -17.71 11.37 5.11
C THR A 71 -16.71 10.28 5.50
N ASN A 72 -16.99 9.05 5.09
CA ASN A 72 -16.04 7.96 5.15
C ASN A 72 -15.72 7.53 3.71
N PHE A 73 -14.55 7.91 3.22
CA PHE A 73 -14.15 7.67 1.84
C PHE A 73 -14.17 6.19 1.48
N THR A 74 -13.56 5.33 2.31
CA THR A 74 -13.48 3.89 2.01
C THR A 74 -14.87 3.23 1.99
N ALA A 75 -15.77 3.67 2.89
CA ALA A 75 -17.17 3.20 2.88
C ALA A 75 -17.92 3.67 1.62
N ARG A 76 -17.70 4.91 1.17
CA ARG A 76 -18.26 5.42 -0.10
C ARG A 76 -17.78 4.61 -1.29
N VAL A 77 -16.48 4.33 -1.36
CA VAL A 77 -15.90 3.51 -2.43
C VAL A 77 -16.51 2.11 -2.41
N CYS A 78 -16.63 1.47 -1.24
CA CYS A 78 -17.30 0.16 -1.10
C CYS A 78 -18.75 0.21 -1.59
N ALA A 79 -19.51 1.27 -1.31
CA ALA A 79 -20.88 1.43 -1.77
C ALA A 79 -20.94 1.55 -3.31
N SER A 80 -20.10 2.40 -3.92
CA SER A 80 -20.02 2.56 -5.38
C SER A 80 -19.58 1.27 -6.08
N LEU A 81 -18.66 0.50 -5.48
CA LEU A 81 -18.26 -0.81 -6.00
C LEU A 81 -19.40 -1.82 -5.94
N LYS A 82 -20.20 -1.78 -4.87
CA LYS A 82 -21.37 -2.66 -4.72
C LYS A 82 -22.42 -2.40 -5.79
N GLU A 83 -22.67 -1.14 -6.16
CA GLU A 83 -23.54 -0.76 -7.28
C GLU A 83 -23.05 -1.33 -8.63
N LYS A 84 -21.73 -1.54 -8.75
CA LYS A 84 -21.08 -2.15 -9.92
C LYS A 84 -20.89 -3.67 -9.79
N GLY A 85 -21.54 -4.30 -8.81
CA GLY A 85 -21.54 -5.76 -8.61
C GLY A 85 -20.30 -6.32 -7.91
N LEU A 86 -19.48 -5.48 -7.30
CA LEU A 86 -18.29 -5.89 -6.53
C LEU A 86 -18.50 -5.65 -5.04
N SER A 87 -18.16 -6.64 -4.21
CA SER A 87 -18.25 -6.53 -2.75
C SER A 87 -16.86 -6.38 -2.16
N TYR A 88 -16.67 -5.30 -1.39
CA TYR A 88 -15.47 -5.05 -0.62
C TYR A 88 -15.84 -4.68 0.82
N TYR A 89 -14.91 -4.93 1.72
CA TYR A 89 -14.96 -4.57 3.14
C TYR A 89 -13.97 -3.45 3.40
N SER A 90 -14.29 -2.57 4.34
CA SER A 90 -13.41 -1.49 4.82
C SER A 90 -13.69 -1.20 6.28
N PHE A 91 -12.87 -0.39 6.90
CA PHE A 91 -13.10 0.23 8.20
C PHE A 91 -12.72 1.70 8.14
N TYR A 92 -13.10 2.48 9.15
CA TYR A 92 -12.76 3.89 9.21
C TYR A 92 -11.27 4.07 9.48
N SER A 93 -10.61 4.88 8.67
CA SER A 93 -9.22 5.31 8.82
C SER A 93 -9.10 6.73 8.29
N TYR A 94 -8.05 7.44 8.64
CA TYR A 94 -7.79 8.80 8.20
C TYR A 94 -6.40 8.92 7.60
N ASP A 95 -6.25 9.80 6.62
CA ASP A 95 -5.04 10.00 5.81
C ASP A 95 -4.66 8.79 4.92
N THR A 96 -4.95 7.58 5.36
CA THR A 96 -4.84 6.37 4.56
C THR A 96 -6.16 5.58 4.54
N GLY A 97 -6.28 4.60 3.65
CA GLY A 97 -7.46 3.76 3.55
C GLY A 97 -7.15 2.33 3.12
N LEU A 98 -7.99 1.39 3.55
CA LEU A 98 -7.88 -0.02 3.22
C LEU A 98 -9.20 -0.58 2.70
N LEU A 99 -9.14 -1.31 1.58
CA LEU A 99 -10.24 -2.16 1.13
C LEU A 99 -9.78 -3.62 1.07
N SER A 100 -10.68 -4.53 1.36
CA SER A 100 -10.47 -5.97 1.21
C SER A 100 -11.65 -6.59 0.48
N LYS A 101 -11.38 -7.43 -0.50
CA LYS A 101 -12.37 -8.29 -1.15
C LYS A 101 -12.80 -9.45 -0.24
N HIS A 102 -12.00 -9.74 0.76
CA HIS A 102 -12.21 -10.80 1.75
C HIS A 102 -12.66 -10.21 3.09
N PRO A 103 -13.45 -10.94 3.91
CA PRO A 103 -13.86 -10.46 5.22
C PRO A 103 -12.68 -10.02 6.08
N ILE A 104 -12.77 -8.85 6.67
CA ILE A 104 -11.77 -8.33 7.62
C ILE A 104 -11.98 -9.08 8.95
N THR A 105 -10.93 -9.70 9.47
CA THR A 105 -10.97 -10.44 10.74
C THR A 105 -10.52 -9.60 11.93
N ASP A 106 -9.66 -8.59 11.68
CA ASP A 106 -9.19 -7.63 12.67
C ASP A 106 -8.67 -6.37 11.99
N SER A 107 -8.67 -5.24 12.69
CA SER A 107 -8.11 -3.97 12.25
C SER A 107 -7.38 -3.26 13.39
N LEU A 108 -6.31 -2.53 13.06
CA LEU A 108 -5.47 -1.85 14.05
C LEU A 108 -4.94 -0.52 13.48
N THR A 109 -4.97 0.51 14.30
CA THR A 109 -4.18 1.72 14.08
C THR A 109 -2.77 1.47 14.60
N VAL A 110 -1.78 1.47 13.72
CA VAL A 110 -0.38 1.22 14.06
C VAL A 110 0.35 2.53 14.37
N PHE A 111 0.14 3.52 13.52
CA PHE A 111 0.60 4.89 13.71
C PHE A 111 -0.57 5.82 13.43
N PRO A 112 -1.12 6.50 14.46
CA PRO A 112 -2.25 7.41 14.27
C PRO A 112 -1.80 8.69 13.59
N GLU A 113 -2.62 9.20 12.68
CA GLU A 113 -2.42 10.54 12.16
C GLU A 113 -2.54 11.57 13.29
N LYS A 114 -1.56 12.46 13.33
CA LYS A 114 -1.52 13.60 14.23
C LYS A 114 -0.73 14.73 13.59
N ASP A 115 -1.31 15.92 13.56
CA ASP A 115 -0.67 17.15 13.06
C ASP A 115 -0.16 17.02 11.60
N ASP A 116 -0.84 16.20 10.79
CA ASP A 116 -0.56 15.92 9.37
C ASP A 116 0.78 15.16 9.12
N HIS A 117 1.27 14.43 10.12
CA HIS A 117 2.49 13.62 10.02
C HIS A 117 2.27 12.19 9.50
N GLY A 118 1.12 11.96 8.88
CA GLY A 118 0.83 10.68 8.25
C GLY A 118 0.23 9.62 9.17
N SER A 119 -0.01 8.43 8.62
CA SER A 119 -0.64 7.34 9.37
C SER A 119 -0.26 5.96 8.83
N ILE A 120 -0.37 4.94 9.68
CA ILE A 120 -0.31 3.53 9.31
C ILE A 120 -1.48 2.78 9.95
N TYR A 121 -2.25 2.10 9.12
CA TYR A 121 -3.30 1.18 9.57
C TYR A 121 -3.05 -0.22 9.04
N ARG A 122 -3.61 -1.22 9.73
CA ARG A 122 -3.53 -2.63 9.41
C ARG A 122 -4.92 -3.23 9.33
N LEU A 123 -5.14 -4.15 8.39
CA LEU A 123 -6.21 -5.15 8.47
C LEU A 123 -5.62 -6.55 8.43
N THR A 124 -6.35 -7.51 8.96
CA THR A 124 -6.10 -8.93 8.73
C THR A 124 -7.28 -9.59 8.04
N SER A 125 -6.98 -10.60 7.25
CA SER A 125 -7.95 -11.38 6.51
C SER A 125 -7.43 -12.80 6.24
N SER A 126 -8.27 -13.64 5.66
CA SER A 126 -7.89 -14.97 5.19
C SER A 126 -8.19 -15.10 3.71
N VAL A 127 -7.16 -15.43 2.92
CA VAL A 127 -7.26 -15.64 1.47
C VAL A 127 -6.83 -17.07 1.15
N ASN A 128 -7.74 -17.85 0.60
CA ASN A 128 -7.48 -19.25 0.23
C ASN A 128 -6.92 -20.13 1.38
N GLY A 129 -7.25 -19.79 2.63
CA GLY A 129 -6.75 -20.47 3.83
C GLY A 129 -5.42 -19.91 4.39
N HIS A 130 -4.84 -18.89 3.76
CA HIS A 130 -3.68 -18.18 4.26
C HIS A 130 -4.07 -16.95 5.06
N LYS A 131 -3.48 -16.76 6.22
CA LYS A 131 -3.59 -15.52 6.99
C LYS A 131 -2.79 -14.42 6.30
N VAL A 132 -3.40 -13.26 6.11
CA VAL A 132 -2.77 -12.09 5.48
C VAL A 132 -2.97 -10.87 6.37
N ALA A 133 -1.91 -10.13 6.64
CA ALA A 133 -1.92 -8.81 7.27
C ALA A 133 -1.52 -7.78 6.22
N VAL A 134 -2.42 -6.86 5.90
CA VAL A 134 -2.19 -5.80 4.93
C VAL A 134 -2.17 -4.46 5.66
N TYR A 135 -1.08 -3.72 5.44
CA TYR A 135 -0.87 -2.39 5.99
C TYR A 135 -1.00 -1.36 4.88
N THR A 136 -1.60 -0.24 5.21
CA THR A 136 -1.55 0.97 4.39
C THR A 136 -0.75 2.04 5.11
N SER A 137 0.02 2.83 4.37
CA SER A 137 0.79 3.93 4.93
C SER A 137 0.68 5.18 4.07
N HIS A 138 0.72 6.32 4.73
CA HIS A 138 1.10 7.60 4.17
C HIS A 138 2.03 8.20 5.22
N LEU A 139 3.31 8.29 4.92
CA LEU A 139 4.29 8.73 5.89
C LEU A 139 4.46 10.25 5.82
N ASP A 140 5.07 10.78 6.87
CA ASP A 140 5.27 12.21 7.05
C ASP A 140 5.90 12.87 5.81
N TYR A 141 5.24 13.86 5.25
CA TYR A 141 5.74 14.63 4.11
C TYR A 141 6.56 15.87 4.53
N LEU A 142 6.48 16.25 5.82
CA LEU A 142 7.26 17.35 6.36
C LEU A 142 8.71 16.91 6.57
N ASP A 143 9.63 17.87 6.61
CA ASP A 143 11.06 17.61 6.72
C ASP A 143 11.55 16.55 5.71
N CYS A 144 11.00 16.62 4.49
CA CYS A 144 11.32 15.69 3.42
C CYS A 144 12.71 16.01 2.84
N ALA A 145 13.73 15.39 3.40
CA ALA A 145 15.13 15.62 3.06
C ALA A 145 15.50 15.34 1.60
N TYR A 146 14.66 14.58 0.89
CA TYR A 146 14.77 14.39 -0.55
C TYR A 146 14.80 15.73 -1.30
N TYR A 147 14.00 16.71 -0.89
CA TYR A 147 14.00 18.04 -1.49
C TYR A 147 15.28 18.81 -1.16
N ASN A 148 15.84 18.64 0.04
CA ASN A 148 17.10 19.29 0.40
C ASN A 148 18.23 18.85 -0.53
N ALA A 149 18.33 17.55 -0.82
CA ALA A 149 19.30 17.03 -1.78
C ALA A 149 19.14 17.62 -3.19
N ARG A 150 17.95 18.13 -3.52
CA ARG A 150 17.62 18.81 -4.80
C ARG A 150 17.73 20.33 -4.76
N GLY A 151 18.10 20.91 -3.62
CA GLY A 151 18.21 22.36 -3.43
C GLY A 151 16.91 23.06 -3.05
N TYR A 152 15.98 22.32 -2.43
CA TYR A 152 14.71 22.87 -1.93
C TYR A 152 14.51 22.50 -0.45
N ASP A 153 13.85 23.39 0.28
CA ASP A 153 13.40 23.09 1.64
C ASP A 153 12.18 22.18 1.61
N GLY A 154 12.24 21.04 2.31
CA GLY A 154 11.23 19.99 2.25
C GLY A 154 9.89 20.33 2.92
N SER A 155 9.80 21.44 3.64
CA SER A 155 8.56 21.90 4.29
C SER A 155 7.98 23.15 3.62
N THR A 156 8.83 24.05 3.19
CA THR A 156 8.40 25.35 2.59
C THR A 156 8.46 25.40 1.08
N TRP A 157 9.09 24.42 0.43
CA TRP A 157 9.30 24.30 -1.02
C TRP A 157 10.13 25.45 -1.64
N LYS A 158 10.81 26.23 -0.81
CA LYS A 158 11.68 27.34 -1.27
C LYS A 158 13.04 26.79 -1.68
N GLU A 159 13.64 27.43 -2.67
CA GLU A 159 15.03 27.15 -3.03
C GLU A 159 15.96 27.44 -1.86
N ILE A 160 16.90 26.54 -1.63
CA ILE A 160 17.97 26.63 -0.62
C ILE A 160 19.31 26.23 -1.25
N PRO A 161 20.44 26.62 -0.68
CA PRO A 161 21.73 26.06 -1.07
C PRO A 161 21.75 24.54 -0.92
N LEU A 162 22.45 23.85 -1.81
CA LEU A 162 22.67 22.40 -1.67
C LEU A 162 23.34 22.09 -0.34
N PRO A 163 22.96 21.01 0.34
CA PRO A 163 23.65 20.55 1.55
C PRO A 163 25.13 20.29 1.28
N ALA A 164 25.99 20.55 2.26
CA ALA A 164 27.42 20.33 2.11
C ALA A 164 27.80 18.85 2.18
N SER A 165 26.93 18.01 2.72
CA SER A 165 27.20 16.58 2.89
C SER A 165 25.92 15.73 3.00
N VAL A 166 26.07 14.42 2.85
CA VAL A 166 25.00 13.44 3.08
C VAL A 166 24.54 13.45 4.53
N GLU A 167 25.42 13.72 5.50
CA GLU A 167 25.08 13.81 6.92
C GLU A 167 24.10 14.94 7.20
N GLU A 168 24.22 16.08 6.49
CA GLU A 168 23.24 17.17 6.60
C GLU A 168 21.88 16.76 6.05
N ILE A 169 21.82 16.02 4.93
CA ILE A 169 20.59 15.49 4.37
C ILE A 169 19.93 14.53 5.36
N LEU A 170 20.68 13.57 5.90
CA LEU A 170 20.18 12.59 6.84
C LEU A 170 19.73 13.21 8.16
N LYS A 171 20.37 14.28 8.62
CA LYS A 171 19.92 15.02 9.80
C LYS A 171 18.52 15.61 9.63
N VAL A 172 18.21 16.16 8.46
CA VAL A 172 16.85 16.63 8.14
C VAL A 172 15.90 15.43 8.04
N ASN A 173 16.32 14.35 7.41
CA ASN A 173 15.49 13.15 7.25
C ASN A 173 15.00 12.58 8.59
N VAL A 174 15.88 12.49 9.58
CA VAL A 174 15.58 11.97 10.93
C VAL A 174 14.71 12.96 11.75
N ALA A 175 14.60 14.22 11.34
CA ALA A 175 13.71 15.18 12.00
C ALA A 175 12.22 14.89 11.74
N SER A 176 11.91 14.17 10.65
CA SER A 176 10.55 13.73 10.34
C SER A 176 10.09 12.59 11.26
N GLN A 177 8.79 12.31 11.24
CA GLN A 177 8.24 11.15 11.98
C GLN A 177 8.21 9.85 11.15
N ARG A 178 8.81 9.80 9.95
CA ARG A 178 8.84 8.60 9.09
C ARG A 178 9.50 7.41 9.79
N ASP A 179 10.65 7.62 10.41
CA ASP A 179 11.39 6.57 11.12
C ASP A 179 10.59 6.01 12.30
N ASP A 180 9.88 6.86 13.04
CA ASP A 180 9.03 6.45 14.16
C ASP A 180 7.87 5.59 13.68
N ALA A 181 7.21 5.99 12.62
CA ALA A 181 6.10 5.26 12.02
C ALA A 181 6.55 3.86 11.53
N ILE A 182 7.67 3.80 10.80
CA ILE A 182 8.21 2.52 10.31
C ILE A 182 8.68 1.61 11.45
N ARG A 183 9.25 2.15 12.52
CA ARG A 183 9.63 1.35 13.70
C ARG A 183 8.42 0.69 14.35
N LEU A 184 7.30 1.41 14.46
CA LEU A 184 6.04 0.84 14.95
C LEU A 184 5.47 -0.21 13.99
N PHE A 185 5.54 0.03 12.67
CA PHE A 185 5.16 -0.95 11.66
C PHE A 185 5.99 -2.23 11.81
N ILE A 186 7.32 -2.14 11.86
CA ILE A 186 8.22 -3.30 11.99
C ILE A 186 7.85 -4.11 13.25
N THR A 187 7.68 -3.42 14.38
CA THR A 187 7.32 -4.07 15.65
C THR A 187 6.01 -4.84 15.54
N GLN A 188 5.01 -4.32 14.83
CA GLN A 188 3.73 -5.00 14.64
C GLN A 188 3.83 -6.10 13.58
N ALA A 189 4.56 -5.86 12.51
CA ALA A 189 4.79 -6.82 11.43
C ALA A 189 5.49 -8.10 11.94
N GLU A 190 6.47 -7.96 12.83
CA GLU A 190 7.15 -9.09 13.46
C GLU A 190 6.18 -9.96 14.27
N LYS A 191 5.23 -9.36 14.99
CA LYS A 191 4.17 -10.10 15.72
C LYS A 191 3.26 -10.85 14.74
N ASP A 192 2.89 -10.22 13.63
CA ASP A 192 2.05 -10.86 12.61
C ASP A 192 2.78 -12.02 11.93
N LEU A 193 4.05 -11.83 11.57
CA LEU A 193 4.89 -12.90 11.02
C LEU A 193 5.00 -14.08 11.99
N ALA A 194 5.25 -13.80 13.27
CA ALA A 194 5.32 -14.83 14.31
C ALA A 194 3.97 -15.57 14.50
N ALA A 195 2.83 -14.88 14.26
CA ALA A 195 1.50 -15.46 14.28
C ALA A 195 1.11 -16.20 12.98
N GLY A 196 2.03 -16.28 12.00
CA GLY A 196 1.87 -16.98 10.73
C GLY A 196 1.11 -16.20 9.66
N TYR A 197 1.04 -14.88 9.76
CA TYR A 197 0.51 -14.04 8.70
C TYR A 197 1.56 -13.81 7.59
N LYS A 198 1.10 -13.72 6.36
CA LYS A 198 1.85 -13.05 5.27
C LYS A 198 1.65 -11.56 5.44
N VAL A 199 2.74 -10.80 5.54
CA VAL A 199 2.72 -9.35 5.80
C VAL A 199 3.01 -8.60 4.52
N ILE A 200 2.20 -7.57 4.23
CA ILE A 200 2.35 -6.66 3.10
C ILE A 200 2.10 -5.26 3.60
N ILE A 201 2.92 -4.33 3.16
CA ILE A 201 2.68 -2.89 3.31
C ILE A 201 2.67 -2.24 1.94
N GLY A 202 1.70 -1.36 1.71
CA GLY A 202 1.63 -0.49 0.56
C GLY A 202 1.31 0.93 1.01
N GLY A 203 1.90 1.93 0.35
CA GLY A 203 1.63 3.32 0.71
C GLY A 203 2.55 4.31 0.01
N ASP A 204 2.38 5.57 0.35
CA ASP A 204 3.30 6.65 0.02
C ASP A 204 4.24 6.86 1.21
N PHE A 205 5.50 6.53 1.03
CA PHE A 205 6.50 6.61 2.10
C PHE A 205 7.10 8.02 2.25
N ASN A 206 6.84 8.92 1.31
CA ASN A 206 7.41 10.26 1.26
C ASN A 206 8.94 10.29 1.44
N GLU A 207 9.59 9.21 1.02
CA GLU A 207 11.04 9.04 1.01
C GLU A 207 11.43 8.23 -0.24
N PRO A 208 12.51 8.62 -0.96
CA PRO A 208 12.99 7.84 -2.09
C PRO A 208 13.53 6.49 -1.65
N SER A 209 13.55 5.53 -2.57
CA SER A 209 14.20 4.25 -2.32
C SER A 209 15.73 4.42 -2.24
N HIS A 210 16.34 3.79 -1.23
CA HIS A 210 17.80 3.70 -1.13
C HIS A 210 18.42 3.01 -2.37
N CYS A 211 17.66 2.19 -3.09
CA CYS A 211 18.11 1.53 -4.31
C CYS A 211 18.25 2.50 -5.50
N ASP A 212 17.60 3.67 -5.45
CA ASP A 212 17.66 4.67 -6.51
C ASP A 212 18.78 5.70 -6.29
N TRP A 213 19.18 5.94 -5.03
CA TRP A 213 20.19 6.94 -4.65
C TRP A 213 21.58 6.32 -4.42
N ILE A 214 22.00 5.49 -5.38
CA ILE A 214 23.26 4.74 -5.36
C ILE A 214 24.33 5.40 -6.24
N GLU A 215 25.59 5.00 -6.10
CA GLU A 215 26.75 5.53 -6.84
C GLU A 215 26.51 5.58 -8.36
N LYS A 216 25.84 4.58 -8.91
CA LYS A 216 25.55 4.51 -10.35
C LYS A 216 24.61 5.63 -10.82
N ASN A 217 23.75 6.11 -9.93
CA ASN A 217 22.65 7.05 -10.25
C ASN A 217 22.92 8.49 -9.75
N LYS A 218 24.02 8.75 -9.06
CA LYS A 218 24.28 10.05 -8.39
C LYS A 218 24.26 11.26 -9.31
N ASP A 219 24.58 11.06 -10.59
CA ASP A 219 24.60 12.12 -11.60
C ASP A 219 23.29 12.16 -12.43
N MET A 220 22.29 11.34 -12.07
CA MET A 220 21.00 11.30 -12.76
C MET A 220 20.00 12.27 -12.09
N TYR A 221 19.16 12.90 -12.93
CA TYR A 221 18.10 13.81 -12.46
C TYR A 221 18.66 14.83 -11.44
N ASP A 222 17.94 15.19 -10.45
CA ASP A 222 18.33 16.18 -9.44
C ASP A 222 19.09 15.58 -8.25
N HIS A 223 19.85 14.51 -8.44
CA HIS A 223 20.62 13.87 -7.36
C HIS A 223 21.83 14.69 -6.91
N ASN A 224 22.33 15.62 -7.73
CA ASN A 224 23.42 16.54 -7.44
C ASN A 224 24.71 15.88 -6.92
N GLY A 225 25.01 14.66 -7.38
CA GLY A 225 26.17 13.89 -6.94
C GLY A 225 26.01 13.16 -5.61
N PHE A 226 24.86 13.25 -4.95
CA PHE A 226 24.64 12.59 -3.68
C PHE A 226 24.30 11.09 -3.84
N VAL A 227 24.89 10.29 -2.97
CA VAL A 227 24.52 8.89 -2.68
C VAL A 227 23.95 8.86 -1.28
N VAL A 228 22.66 8.67 -1.14
CA VAL A 228 21.97 8.80 0.16
C VAL A 228 21.40 7.45 0.59
N PRO A 229 21.84 6.90 1.73
CA PRO A 229 21.27 5.68 2.29
C PRO A 229 19.97 6.02 3.04
N TRP A 230 18.88 6.20 2.30
CA TRP A 230 17.57 6.45 2.89
C TRP A 230 17.19 5.35 3.88
N THR A 231 16.49 5.71 4.95
CA THR A 231 16.36 4.86 6.16
C THR A 231 15.03 4.11 6.24
N VAL A 232 14.03 4.51 5.50
CA VAL A 232 12.66 3.99 5.57
C VAL A 232 12.35 3.00 4.45
N THR A 233 13.05 3.08 3.33
CA THR A 233 12.78 2.27 2.10
C THR A 233 13.95 1.40 1.68
#